data_310f0f82d768dffff58d688ecc428177
#
_entry.id   310f0f82d768dffff58d688ecc428177
#
_cell.length_a   1.000
_cell.length_b   1.000
_cell.length_c   1.000
_cell.angle_alpha   90.00
_cell.angle_beta   90.00
_cell.angle_gamma   90.00
#
_symmetry.space_group_name_H-M   'P 1'
#
loop_
_entity.id
_entity.type
_entity.pdbx_description
1 polymer ?
#
loop_
_entity_poly.entity_id
_entity_poly.type
_entity_poly.pdbx_seq_one_letter_code
_entity_poly.pdbx_strand_id
1 'polypeptide(L)'
;MSVVLPFKHPSTILIAGPTGSGKTEFLVRLLQTRSVQPFPQRIVWVYGEWQNAYDRILQLRLPSVKIQFVKDFNEEIYDSLDRNTRNMVVLDDQMENENAHSKGGSSIAKFFTQGSHHRNLTVVYIVQNLFHQSKAMRTISLNSQYVVLYKNPRDKQQIECLGRQMFPNNPRFLTASFEDATKKPYGYLVIDLRPETPESYRIRTDVFDSNGQTVYVPK
;
A
#
# COMPACT_ATOMS: atom_id res chain seq x y z
N MET A 1 3.19 -14.97 22.91
CA MET A 1 3.93 -13.84 22.28
C MET A 1 3.12 -13.37 21.10
N SER A 2 2.71 -12.10 21.07
CA SER A 2 2.05 -11.52 19.91
C SER A 2 3.06 -11.39 18.76
N VAL A 3 2.77 -12.00 17.61
CA VAL A 3 3.64 -11.89 16.44
C VAL A 3 3.34 -10.58 15.74
N VAL A 4 4.29 -9.67 15.73
CA VAL A 4 4.22 -8.43 14.92
C VAL A 4 4.96 -8.69 13.61
N LEU A 5 4.24 -8.64 12.50
CA LEU A 5 4.78 -8.84 11.15
C LEU A 5 4.89 -7.49 10.45
N PRO A 6 6.06 -6.87 10.41
CA PRO A 6 6.25 -5.59 9.75
C PRO A 6 6.17 -5.72 8.24
N PHE A 7 5.90 -4.62 7.57
CA PHE A 7 6.11 -4.50 6.13
C PHE A 7 7.62 -4.48 5.85
N LYS A 8 8.06 -5.24 4.88
CA LYS A 8 9.48 -5.28 4.51
C LYS A 8 9.84 -4.07 3.66
N HIS A 9 11.09 -3.61 3.81
CA HIS A 9 11.70 -2.65 2.92
C HIS A 9 12.93 -3.31 2.26
N PRO A 10 13.15 -3.14 0.96
CA PRO A 10 12.28 -2.46 -0.02
C PRO A 10 11.03 -3.29 -0.39
N SER A 11 9.95 -2.61 -0.78
CA SER A 11 8.70 -3.29 -1.20
C SER A 11 7.74 -2.37 -1.96
N THR A 12 6.69 -2.96 -2.50
CA THR A 12 5.60 -2.26 -3.17
C THR A 12 4.29 -2.52 -2.42
N ILE A 13 3.58 -1.45 -2.07
CA ILE A 13 2.34 -1.48 -1.27
C ILE A 13 1.25 -0.77 -2.05
N LEU A 14 0.16 -1.44 -2.32
CA LEU A 14 -1.04 -0.87 -2.94
C LEU A 14 -2.15 -0.78 -1.89
N ILE A 15 -2.72 0.41 -1.69
CA ILE A 15 -3.81 0.64 -0.73
C ILE A 15 -5.05 1.06 -1.51
N ALA A 16 -6.09 0.24 -1.49
CA ALA A 16 -7.30 0.44 -2.26
C ALA A 16 -8.55 0.59 -1.38
N GLY A 17 -9.40 1.55 -1.73
CA GLY A 17 -10.68 1.77 -1.07
C GLY A 17 -11.28 3.13 -1.38
N PRO A 18 -12.59 3.34 -1.13
CA PRO A 18 -13.28 4.57 -1.44
C PRO A 18 -12.73 5.76 -0.63
N THR A 19 -13.06 6.98 -1.07
CA THR A 19 -12.75 8.19 -0.32
C THR A 19 -13.35 8.10 1.09
N GLY A 20 -12.60 8.56 2.11
CA GLY A 20 -13.02 8.51 3.51
C GLY A 20 -12.90 7.13 4.18
N SER A 21 -12.37 6.11 3.51
CA SER A 21 -12.23 4.76 4.09
C SER A 21 -11.09 4.62 5.11
N GLY A 22 -10.19 5.59 5.23
CA GLY A 22 -9.08 5.57 6.18
C GLY A 22 -7.71 5.24 5.58
N LYS A 23 -7.55 5.26 4.25
CA LYS A 23 -6.29 4.93 3.56
C LYS A 23 -5.12 5.80 4.02
N THR A 24 -5.31 7.12 4.04
CA THR A 24 -4.27 8.07 4.49
C THR A 24 -3.97 7.90 5.99
N GLU A 25 -5.00 7.61 6.80
CA GLU A 25 -4.83 7.30 8.23
C GLU A 25 -3.99 6.03 8.45
N PHE A 26 -4.16 5.02 7.61
CA PHE A 26 -3.31 3.83 7.63
C PHE A 26 -1.83 4.20 7.49
N LEU A 27 -1.50 5.10 6.57
CA LEU A 27 -0.10 5.55 6.37
C LEU A 27 0.41 6.40 7.53
N VAL A 28 -0.42 7.26 8.12
CA VAL A 28 -0.05 7.97 9.36
C VAL A 28 0.35 6.98 10.44
N ARG A 29 -0.46 5.94 10.67
CA ARG A 29 -0.17 4.89 11.65
C ARG A 29 1.05 4.06 11.26
N LEU A 30 1.22 3.72 9.98
CA LEU A 30 2.39 2.98 9.45
C LEU A 30 3.70 3.70 9.78
N LEU A 31 3.74 5.03 9.62
CA LEU A 31 4.89 5.85 9.94
C LEU A 31 5.07 6.03 11.45
N GLN A 32 3.98 6.29 12.16
CA GLN A 32 3.99 6.50 13.61
C GLN A 32 4.49 5.27 14.38
N THR A 33 4.04 4.08 13.97
CA THR A 33 4.45 2.81 14.60
C THR A 33 5.73 2.24 14.01
N ARG A 34 6.32 2.90 13.01
CA ARG A 34 7.53 2.45 12.29
C ARG A 34 7.39 1.01 11.75
N SER A 35 6.21 0.66 11.28
CA SER A 35 5.87 -0.70 10.85
C SER A 35 6.48 -1.14 9.51
N VAL A 36 7.35 -0.35 8.91
CA VAL A 36 8.20 -0.74 7.76
C VAL A 36 9.60 -1.02 8.25
N GLN A 37 10.18 -2.18 7.91
CA GLN A 37 11.50 -2.58 8.41
C GLN A 37 12.41 -3.12 7.30
N PRO A 38 13.67 -2.62 7.23
CA PRO A 38 14.20 -1.46 7.97
C PRO A 38 13.50 -0.16 7.62
N PHE A 39 13.38 0.77 8.58
CA PHE A 39 12.60 2.00 8.40
C PHE A 39 13.26 2.93 7.37
N PRO A 40 12.50 3.62 6.51
CA PRO A 40 13.00 4.58 5.53
C PRO A 40 13.73 5.75 6.19
N GLN A 41 14.76 6.26 5.49
CA GLN A 41 15.51 7.45 5.88
C GLN A 41 15.03 8.71 5.13
N ARG A 42 14.46 8.50 3.93
CA ARG A 42 13.86 9.56 3.12
C ARG A 42 12.47 9.13 2.69
N ILE A 43 11.50 10.04 2.85
CA ILE A 43 10.12 9.85 2.43
C ILE A 43 9.77 11.00 1.48
N VAL A 44 9.34 10.69 0.27
CA VAL A 44 8.77 11.63 -0.68
C VAL A 44 7.28 11.34 -0.78
N TRP A 45 6.47 12.32 -0.38
CA TRP A 45 5.01 12.21 -0.42
C TRP A 45 4.48 13.06 -1.56
N VAL A 46 3.96 12.40 -2.59
CA VAL A 46 3.36 13.04 -3.76
C VAL A 46 1.85 13.11 -3.54
N TYR A 47 1.29 14.29 -3.69
CA TYR A 47 -0.13 14.54 -3.43
C TYR A 47 -0.74 15.42 -4.53
N GLY A 48 -2.05 15.27 -4.79
CA GLY A 48 -2.81 16.18 -5.64
C GLY A 48 -3.30 17.39 -4.84
N GLU A 49 -4.13 17.16 -3.83
CA GLU A 49 -4.67 18.18 -2.95
C GLU A 49 -4.21 17.96 -1.50
N TRP A 50 -3.91 19.08 -0.79
CA TRP A 50 -3.46 19.02 0.61
C TRP A 50 -4.57 18.48 1.52
N GLN A 51 -4.22 17.55 2.40
CA GLN A 51 -5.14 16.95 3.37
C GLN A 51 -4.67 17.22 4.81
N ASN A 52 -5.60 17.41 5.75
CA ASN A 52 -5.29 17.63 7.16
C ASN A 52 -4.45 16.49 7.79
N ALA A 53 -4.52 15.28 7.23
CA ALA A 53 -3.70 14.17 7.67
C ALA A 53 -2.20 14.41 7.46
N TYR A 54 -1.82 15.23 6.48
CA TYR A 54 -0.42 15.53 6.19
C TYR A 54 0.20 16.46 7.25
N ASP A 55 -0.60 17.35 7.86
CA ASP A 55 -0.14 18.18 8.98
C ASP A 55 0.26 17.30 10.17
N ARG A 56 -0.48 16.22 10.40
CA ARG A 56 -0.14 15.23 11.45
C ARG A 56 1.16 14.50 11.12
N ILE A 57 1.42 14.18 9.84
CA ILE A 57 2.68 13.55 9.40
C ILE A 57 3.86 14.49 9.64
N LEU A 58 3.71 15.79 9.36
CA LEU A 58 4.73 16.81 9.64
C LEU A 58 5.03 16.93 11.14
N GLN A 59 4.03 16.69 11.98
CA GLN A 59 4.18 16.71 13.45
C GLN A 59 4.80 15.43 14.01
N LEU A 60 4.89 14.35 13.23
CA LEU A 60 5.54 13.12 13.68
C LEU A 60 7.03 13.37 13.92
N ARG A 61 7.47 13.12 15.14
CA ARG A 61 8.90 13.15 15.48
C ARG A 61 9.56 11.87 14.96
N LEU A 62 10.03 11.90 13.72
CA LEU A 62 10.75 10.81 13.08
C LEU A 62 12.25 11.17 13.02
N PRO A 63 13.04 10.88 14.06
CA PRO A 63 14.45 11.23 14.08
C PRO A 63 15.18 10.55 12.90
N SER A 64 16.05 11.29 12.26
CA SER A 64 16.86 10.84 11.11
C SER A 64 16.06 10.49 9.85
N VAL A 65 14.81 10.96 9.72
CA VAL A 65 13.98 10.79 8.52
C VAL A 65 13.74 12.14 7.88
N LYS A 66 14.05 12.26 6.59
CA LYS A 66 13.69 13.44 5.80
C LYS A 66 12.36 13.20 5.10
N ILE A 67 11.35 14.02 5.39
CA ILE A 67 10.05 13.97 4.72
C ILE A 67 9.94 15.17 3.80
N GLN A 68 9.59 14.93 2.53
CA GLN A 68 9.38 15.95 1.52
C GLN A 68 8.00 15.75 0.90
N PHE A 69 7.15 16.78 0.92
CA PHE A 69 5.89 16.81 0.21
C PHE A 69 6.08 17.45 -1.15
N VAL A 70 5.59 16.82 -2.21
CA VAL A 70 5.68 17.26 -3.59
C VAL A 70 4.27 17.28 -4.17
N LYS A 71 3.84 18.44 -4.68
CA LYS A 71 2.57 18.54 -5.37
C LYS A 71 2.73 17.98 -6.78
N ASP A 72 1.83 17.09 -7.16
CA ASP A 72 1.80 16.39 -8.43
C ASP A 72 3.05 15.55 -8.75
N PHE A 73 2.81 14.47 -9.43
CA PHE A 73 3.86 13.53 -9.82
C PHE A 73 4.69 14.09 -10.98
N ASN A 74 6.02 13.98 -10.86
CA ASN A 74 6.96 14.19 -11.97
C ASN A 74 8.02 13.08 -12.02
N GLU A 75 8.63 12.89 -13.19
CA GLU A 75 9.63 11.83 -13.41
C GLU A 75 10.95 12.08 -12.67
N GLU A 76 11.28 13.33 -12.38
CA GLU A 76 12.50 13.72 -11.66
C GLU A 76 12.56 13.13 -10.24
N ILE A 77 11.40 12.84 -9.64
CA ILE A 77 11.33 12.17 -8.35
C ILE A 77 12.11 10.87 -8.38
N TYR A 78 11.92 10.04 -9.42
CA TYR A 78 12.60 8.76 -9.54
C TYR A 78 14.12 8.95 -9.63
N ASP A 79 14.59 9.91 -10.40
CA ASP A 79 16.02 10.14 -10.60
C ASP A 79 16.69 10.80 -9.39
N SER A 80 15.90 11.50 -8.55
CA SER A 80 16.37 12.10 -7.30
C SER A 80 16.64 11.10 -6.17
N LEU A 81 16.22 9.82 -6.33
CA LEU A 81 16.36 8.80 -5.29
C LEU A 81 17.79 8.24 -5.26
N ASP A 82 18.49 8.46 -4.17
CA ASP A 82 19.80 7.86 -3.91
C ASP A 82 19.65 6.37 -3.58
N ARG A 83 20.42 5.52 -4.27
CA ARG A 83 20.38 4.05 -4.09
C ARG A 83 20.93 3.59 -2.76
N ASN A 84 21.77 4.39 -2.12
CA ASN A 84 22.39 4.09 -0.83
C ASN A 84 21.51 4.48 0.35
N THR A 85 20.45 5.24 0.08
CA THR A 85 19.47 5.69 1.08
C THR A 85 18.22 4.81 1.02
N ARG A 86 17.67 4.43 2.17
CA ARG A 86 16.37 3.76 2.23
C ARG A 86 15.27 4.77 1.94
N ASN A 87 14.70 4.68 0.74
CA ASN A 87 13.70 5.60 0.24
C ASN A 87 12.28 5.03 0.42
N MET A 88 11.32 5.91 0.67
CA MET A 88 9.90 5.61 0.51
C MET A 88 9.27 6.69 -0.37
N VAL A 89 8.49 6.28 -1.35
CA VAL A 89 7.67 7.19 -2.16
C VAL A 89 6.20 6.84 -1.91
N VAL A 90 5.43 7.80 -1.46
CA VAL A 90 3.99 7.70 -1.31
C VAL A 90 3.34 8.48 -2.44
N LEU A 91 2.45 7.83 -3.18
CA LEU A 91 1.67 8.41 -4.26
C LEU A 91 0.21 8.44 -3.80
N ASP A 92 -0.29 9.63 -3.47
CA ASP A 92 -1.65 9.84 -2.99
C ASP A 92 -2.43 10.69 -3.99
N ASP A 93 -3.59 10.17 -4.43
CA ASP A 93 -4.51 10.83 -5.37
C ASP A 93 -3.87 11.20 -6.72
N GLN A 94 -3.10 10.26 -7.31
CA GLN A 94 -2.39 10.46 -8.58
C GLN A 94 -3.08 9.75 -9.78
N MET A 95 -4.37 9.43 -9.68
CA MET A 95 -5.09 8.63 -10.69
C MET A 95 -5.23 9.35 -12.05
N GLU A 96 -5.29 10.68 -12.08
CA GLU A 96 -5.39 11.45 -13.33
C GLU A 96 -4.12 11.35 -14.18
N ASN A 97 -2.97 11.18 -13.52
CA ASN A 97 -1.68 11.05 -14.20
C ASN A 97 -1.50 9.67 -14.90
N GLU A 98 -2.33 8.68 -14.58
CA GLU A 98 -2.30 7.37 -15.24
C GLU A 98 -2.88 7.39 -16.65
N ASN A 99 -3.88 8.24 -16.90
CA ASN A 99 -4.62 8.31 -18.17
C ASN A 99 -4.08 9.40 -19.11
N ALA A 100 -3.21 10.27 -18.64
CA ALA A 100 -2.57 11.23 -19.52
C ALA A 100 -1.73 10.47 -20.55
N HIS A 101 -2.04 10.67 -21.84
CA HIS A 101 -1.23 10.19 -22.97
C HIS A 101 0.20 10.80 -22.97
N SER A 102 0.50 11.63 -22.01
CA SER A 102 1.84 12.06 -21.68
C SER A 102 2.57 10.93 -20.93
N LYS A 103 3.84 10.79 -21.18
CA LYS A 103 4.82 9.80 -20.67
C LYS A 103 4.69 9.36 -19.20
N GLY A 104 3.84 10.01 -18.39
CA GLY A 104 3.69 9.82 -16.94
C GLY A 104 3.01 8.51 -16.47
N GLY A 105 1.99 7.99 -17.17
CA GLY A 105 1.33 6.73 -16.75
C GLY A 105 2.25 5.51 -16.83
N SER A 106 3.22 5.54 -17.75
CA SER A 106 4.33 4.58 -17.81
C SER A 106 5.29 4.75 -16.63
N SER A 107 5.40 5.97 -16.07
CA SER A 107 6.38 6.32 -15.05
C SER A 107 5.99 5.82 -13.65
N ILE A 108 4.72 5.90 -13.24
CA ILE A 108 4.28 5.33 -11.95
C ILE A 108 4.48 3.82 -11.94
N ALA A 109 4.12 3.10 -13.00
CA ALA A 109 4.36 1.67 -13.12
C ALA A 109 5.86 1.29 -13.02
N LYS A 110 6.77 2.18 -13.45
CA LYS A 110 8.22 2.00 -13.33
C LYS A 110 8.67 1.88 -11.87
N PHE A 111 8.05 2.60 -10.94
CA PHE A 111 8.34 2.47 -9.51
C PHE A 111 8.03 1.06 -8.99
N PHE A 112 6.98 0.43 -9.51
CA PHE A 112 6.57 -0.92 -9.11
C PHE A 112 7.38 -2.03 -9.78
N THR A 113 7.86 -1.80 -10.99
CA THR A 113 8.59 -2.82 -11.76
C THR A 113 10.11 -2.75 -11.55
N GLN A 114 10.67 -1.56 -11.45
CA GLN A 114 12.11 -1.34 -11.37
C GLN A 114 12.56 -0.68 -10.06
N GLY A 115 11.71 0.20 -9.50
CA GLY A 115 12.10 1.07 -8.38
C GLY A 115 12.44 0.31 -7.11
N SER A 116 11.63 -0.65 -6.71
CA SER A 116 11.81 -1.38 -5.45
C SER A 116 13.14 -2.11 -5.39
N HIS A 117 13.57 -2.75 -6.48
CA HIS A 117 14.81 -3.52 -6.51
C HIS A 117 16.06 -2.66 -6.77
N HIS A 118 15.96 -1.66 -7.66
CA HIS A 118 17.15 -0.92 -8.12
C HIS A 118 17.44 0.37 -7.35
N ARG A 119 16.49 0.90 -6.57
CA ARG A 119 16.60 2.19 -5.89
C ARG A 119 16.47 2.10 -4.36
N ASN A 120 16.54 0.90 -3.77
CA ASN A 120 16.35 0.72 -2.33
C ASN A 120 15.08 1.47 -1.87
N LEU A 121 13.95 1.13 -2.48
CA LEU A 121 12.73 1.93 -2.46
C LEU A 121 11.53 1.12 -2.01
N THR A 122 10.81 1.62 -1.02
CA THR A 122 9.41 1.22 -0.76
C THR A 122 8.48 2.19 -1.47
N VAL A 123 7.60 1.67 -2.32
CA VAL A 123 6.56 2.44 -3.01
C VAL A 123 5.22 2.17 -2.35
N VAL A 124 4.50 3.21 -2.01
CA VAL A 124 3.11 3.12 -1.54
C VAL A 124 2.22 3.89 -2.50
N TYR A 125 1.21 3.23 -3.04
CA TYR A 125 0.26 3.87 -3.93
C TYR A 125 -1.16 3.75 -3.36
N ILE A 126 -1.82 4.88 -3.19
CA ILE A 126 -3.20 4.99 -2.71
C ILE A 126 -4.11 5.15 -3.92
N VAL A 127 -5.08 4.23 -4.05
CA VAL A 127 -6.07 4.24 -5.13
C VAL A 127 -7.49 4.12 -4.58
N GLN A 128 -8.47 4.55 -5.35
CA GLN A 128 -9.87 4.40 -4.98
C GLN A 128 -10.41 3.01 -5.31
N ASN A 129 -9.86 2.37 -6.35
CA ASN A 129 -10.31 1.07 -6.83
C ASN A 129 -9.10 0.21 -7.24
N LEU A 130 -9.08 -1.06 -6.81
CA LEU A 130 -8.00 -2.00 -7.09
C LEU A 130 -7.91 -2.38 -8.58
N PHE A 131 -9.07 -2.53 -9.24
CA PHE A 131 -9.17 -2.95 -10.64
C PHE A 131 -9.66 -1.81 -11.54
N HIS A 132 -8.90 -0.73 -11.60
CA HIS A 132 -9.11 0.25 -12.65
C HIS A 132 -8.67 -0.33 -14.00
N GLN A 133 -9.46 -0.10 -15.07
CA GLN A 133 -9.27 -0.71 -16.40
C GLN A 133 -8.09 -0.10 -17.19
N SER A 134 -7.03 0.35 -16.52
CA SER A 134 -5.83 0.82 -17.21
C SER A 134 -4.74 -0.25 -17.27
N LYS A 135 -3.93 -0.25 -18.35
CA LYS A 135 -2.75 -1.13 -18.46
C LYS A 135 -1.75 -0.85 -17.31
N ALA A 136 -1.62 0.42 -16.92
CA ALA A 136 -0.74 0.84 -15.83
C ALA A 136 -1.19 0.21 -14.49
N MET A 137 -2.49 0.33 -14.15
CA MET A 137 -3.02 -0.28 -12.92
C MET A 137 -2.89 -1.80 -12.89
N ARG A 138 -3.08 -2.47 -14.03
CA ARG A 138 -2.83 -3.91 -14.11
C ARG A 138 -1.37 -4.25 -13.80
N THR A 139 -0.42 -3.50 -14.36
CA THR A 139 1.01 -3.67 -14.09
C THR A 139 1.32 -3.40 -12.61
N ILE A 140 0.78 -2.33 -12.03
CA ILE A 140 0.96 -1.96 -10.63
C ILE A 140 0.42 -3.07 -9.71
N SER A 141 -0.82 -3.52 -9.91
CA SER A 141 -1.44 -4.55 -9.06
C SER A 141 -0.70 -5.89 -9.12
N LEU A 142 -0.22 -6.31 -10.31
CA LEU A 142 0.56 -7.54 -10.47
C LEU A 142 1.97 -7.47 -9.86
N ASN A 143 2.53 -6.27 -9.69
CA ASN A 143 3.84 -6.05 -9.07
C ASN A 143 3.74 -5.54 -7.64
N SER A 144 2.55 -5.52 -7.06
CA SER A 144 2.36 -5.17 -5.66
C SER A 144 2.67 -6.36 -4.76
N GLN A 145 3.58 -6.17 -3.82
CA GLN A 145 3.96 -7.18 -2.83
C GLN A 145 3.03 -7.18 -1.62
N TYR A 146 2.42 -6.04 -1.34
CA TYR A 146 1.38 -5.91 -0.33
C TYR A 146 0.16 -5.21 -0.93
N VAL A 147 -1.02 -5.71 -0.59
CA VAL A 147 -2.29 -5.09 -0.94
C VAL A 147 -3.09 -4.85 0.33
N VAL A 148 -3.50 -3.61 0.58
CA VAL A 148 -4.36 -3.22 1.70
C VAL A 148 -5.72 -2.85 1.14
N LEU A 149 -6.75 -3.57 1.57
CA LEU A 149 -8.10 -3.46 1.02
C LEU A 149 -9.06 -2.93 2.07
N TYR A 150 -9.74 -1.85 1.72
CA TYR A 150 -10.85 -1.29 2.49
C TYR A 150 -12.19 -1.68 1.88
N LYS A 151 -13.23 -1.69 2.71
CA LYS A 151 -14.60 -1.99 2.27
C LYS A 151 -15.07 -1.00 1.22
N ASN A 152 -15.40 -1.51 0.03
CA ASN A 152 -16.05 -0.75 -1.02
C ASN A 152 -17.46 -1.30 -1.26
N PRO A 153 -18.54 -0.63 -0.79
CA PRO A 153 -19.91 -1.11 -0.97
C PRO A 153 -20.35 -1.19 -2.44
N ARG A 154 -19.68 -0.44 -3.33
CA ARG A 154 -20.04 -0.39 -4.76
C ARG A 154 -19.41 -1.52 -5.58
N ASP A 155 -18.35 -2.13 -5.08
CA ASP A 155 -17.61 -3.14 -5.83
C ASP A 155 -17.14 -4.29 -4.92
N LYS A 156 -17.98 -5.30 -4.82
CA LYS A 156 -17.68 -6.54 -4.09
C LYS A 156 -16.97 -7.57 -4.98
N GLN A 157 -17.06 -7.44 -6.29
CA GLN A 157 -16.50 -8.42 -7.22
C GLN A 157 -14.97 -8.47 -7.18
N GLN A 158 -14.32 -7.38 -6.77
CA GLN A 158 -12.86 -7.33 -6.63
C GLN A 158 -12.33 -8.40 -5.69
N ILE A 159 -12.96 -8.56 -4.52
CA ILE A 159 -12.54 -9.54 -3.52
C ILE A 159 -12.80 -10.96 -4.00
N GLU A 160 -13.92 -11.20 -4.65
CA GLU A 160 -14.25 -12.51 -5.23
C GLU A 160 -13.26 -12.90 -6.32
N CYS A 161 -12.85 -11.94 -7.18
CA CYS A 161 -11.87 -12.16 -8.21
C CYS A 161 -10.50 -12.53 -7.61
N LEU A 162 -10.02 -11.79 -6.63
CA LEU A 162 -8.79 -12.11 -5.90
C LEU A 162 -8.89 -13.47 -5.20
N GLY A 163 -10.03 -13.77 -4.58
CA GLY A 163 -10.25 -15.06 -3.92
C GLY A 163 -10.10 -16.24 -4.89
N ARG A 164 -10.66 -16.13 -6.09
CA ARG A 164 -10.51 -17.16 -7.14
C ARG A 164 -9.07 -17.30 -7.63
N GLN A 165 -8.32 -16.20 -7.70
CA GLN A 165 -6.92 -16.22 -8.12
C GLN A 165 -5.98 -16.79 -7.06
N MET A 166 -6.15 -16.39 -5.82
CA MET A 166 -5.25 -16.74 -4.73
C MET A 166 -5.58 -18.11 -4.11
N PHE A 167 -6.86 -18.44 -4.01
CA PHE A 167 -7.37 -19.64 -3.35
C PHE A 167 -8.35 -20.39 -4.28
N PRO A 168 -7.89 -20.97 -5.40
CA PRO A 168 -8.78 -21.58 -6.39
C PRO A 168 -9.64 -22.72 -5.80
N ASN A 169 -9.12 -23.44 -4.81
CA ASN A 169 -9.84 -24.54 -4.12
C ASN A 169 -10.77 -24.05 -2.99
N ASN A 170 -10.61 -22.81 -2.51
CA ASN A 170 -11.45 -22.21 -1.47
C ASN A 170 -11.59 -20.68 -1.66
N PRO A 171 -12.21 -20.23 -2.77
CA PRO A 171 -12.31 -18.79 -3.08
C PRO A 171 -13.05 -17.97 -2.00
N ARG A 172 -14.00 -18.61 -1.30
CA ARG A 172 -14.79 -17.97 -0.24
C ARG A 172 -13.98 -17.60 1.00
N PHE A 173 -12.82 -18.23 1.20
CA PHE A 173 -11.94 -17.92 2.32
C PHE A 173 -11.55 -16.43 2.36
N LEU A 174 -11.08 -15.88 1.23
CA LEU A 174 -10.67 -14.47 1.17
C LEU A 174 -11.86 -13.54 1.40
N THR A 175 -13.01 -13.84 0.81
CA THR A 175 -14.24 -13.05 0.98
C THR A 175 -14.68 -13.02 2.45
N ALA A 176 -14.71 -14.18 3.12
CA ALA A 176 -15.08 -14.27 4.52
C ALA A 176 -14.08 -13.54 5.44
N SER A 177 -12.78 -13.67 5.17
CA SER A 177 -11.72 -12.94 5.89
C SER A 177 -11.86 -11.44 5.73
N PHE A 178 -12.16 -10.97 4.51
CA PHE A 178 -12.38 -9.56 4.22
C PHE A 178 -13.63 -9.01 4.90
N GLU A 179 -14.73 -9.73 4.87
CA GLU A 179 -15.97 -9.35 5.56
C GLU A 179 -15.76 -9.22 7.07
N ASP A 180 -15.02 -10.15 7.66
CA ASP A 180 -14.68 -10.09 9.08
C ASP A 180 -13.76 -8.91 9.41
N ALA A 181 -12.67 -8.75 8.69
CA ALA A 181 -11.71 -7.66 8.87
C ALA A 181 -12.33 -6.26 8.71
N THR A 182 -13.37 -6.15 7.87
CA THR A 182 -14.03 -4.87 7.54
C THR A 182 -15.39 -4.69 8.19
N LYS A 183 -15.74 -5.47 9.21
CA LYS A 183 -16.96 -5.30 10.01
C LYS A 183 -17.01 -3.95 10.72
N LYS A 184 -15.87 -3.55 11.31
CA LYS A 184 -15.74 -2.26 12.00
C LYS A 184 -15.53 -1.12 11.01
N PRO A 185 -15.98 0.10 11.31
CA PRO A 185 -15.60 1.27 10.54
C PRO A 185 -14.08 1.38 10.39
N TYR A 186 -13.63 1.74 9.19
CA TYR A 186 -12.20 1.84 8.85
C TYR A 186 -11.41 0.52 8.94
N GLY A 187 -12.10 -0.62 9.08
CA GLY A 187 -11.48 -1.94 9.01
C GLY A 187 -10.88 -2.21 7.62
N TYR A 188 -9.80 -2.97 7.58
CA TYR A 188 -9.04 -3.28 6.37
C TYR A 188 -8.49 -4.69 6.41
N LEU A 189 -8.22 -5.25 5.25
CA LEU A 189 -7.50 -6.51 5.09
C LEU A 189 -6.13 -6.24 4.44
N VAL A 190 -5.08 -6.81 4.99
CA VAL A 190 -3.73 -6.82 4.40
C VAL A 190 -3.48 -8.17 3.77
N ILE A 191 -3.08 -8.18 2.52
CA ILE A 191 -2.65 -9.35 1.76
C ILE A 191 -1.15 -9.21 1.50
N ASP A 192 -0.36 -10.16 1.96
CA ASP A 192 1.08 -10.25 1.73
C ASP A 192 1.33 -11.23 0.57
N LEU A 193 1.73 -10.71 -0.58
CA LEU A 193 1.93 -11.46 -1.81
C LEU A 193 3.38 -11.86 -2.06
N ARG A 194 4.28 -11.61 -1.11
CA ARG A 194 5.69 -11.97 -1.26
C ARG A 194 5.87 -13.49 -1.26
N PRO A 195 6.74 -14.00 -2.12
CA PRO A 195 6.99 -15.45 -2.23
C PRO A 195 7.47 -16.08 -0.92
N GLU A 196 8.29 -15.35 -0.14
CA GLU A 196 8.87 -15.85 1.10
C GLU A 196 7.90 -15.83 2.31
N THR A 197 6.73 -15.23 2.17
CA THR A 197 5.76 -15.18 3.27
C THR A 197 5.05 -16.51 3.42
N PRO A 198 5.11 -17.16 4.61
CA PRO A 198 4.35 -18.38 4.87
C PRO A 198 2.85 -18.18 4.66
N GLU A 199 2.16 -19.18 4.13
CA GLU A 199 0.73 -19.10 3.82
C GLU A 199 -0.13 -18.71 5.03
N SER A 200 0.26 -19.18 6.24
CA SER A 200 -0.42 -18.86 7.49
C SER A 200 -0.34 -17.40 7.92
N TYR A 201 0.54 -16.59 7.30
CA TYR A 201 0.73 -15.17 7.63
C TYR A 201 0.35 -14.21 6.50
N ARG A 202 -0.18 -14.75 5.41
CA ARG A 202 -0.45 -14.01 4.18
C ARG A 202 -1.64 -13.06 4.31
N ILE A 203 -2.68 -13.43 5.04
CA ILE A 203 -3.92 -12.67 5.17
C ILE A 203 -4.08 -12.17 6.61
N ARG A 204 -4.08 -10.83 6.79
CA ARG A 204 -4.00 -10.19 8.11
C ARG A 204 -4.89 -8.97 8.24
N THR A 205 -5.24 -8.63 9.49
CA THR A 205 -5.82 -7.34 9.85
C THR A 205 -5.24 -6.85 11.20
N ASP A 206 -5.65 -5.69 11.67
CA ASP A 206 -5.23 -5.09 12.94
C ASP A 206 -3.70 -4.96 13.06
N VAL A 207 -3.01 -4.67 11.94
CA VAL A 207 -1.54 -4.72 11.87
C VAL A 207 -0.82 -3.68 12.76
N PHE A 208 -1.56 -2.75 13.34
CA PHE A 208 -1.07 -1.74 14.27
C PHE A 208 -1.55 -1.95 15.71
N ASP A 209 -2.24 -3.06 16.00
CA ASP A 209 -2.72 -3.33 17.34
C ASP A 209 -1.57 -3.80 18.23
N SER A 210 -1.44 -3.17 19.41
CA SER A 210 -0.43 -3.51 20.41
C SER A 210 -0.64 -4.91 21.00
N ASN A 211 -1.88 -5.43 20.97
CA ASN A 211 -2.23 -6.77 21.45
C ASN A 211 -1.90 -7.87 20.45
N GLY A 212 -1.52 -7.50 19.24
CA GLY A 212 -1.14 -8.41 18.17
C GLY A 212 -2.03 -8.29 16.93
N GLN A 213 -1.52 -8.81 15.83
CA GLN A 213 -2.23 -8.84 14.55
C GLN A 213 -3.18 -10.03 14.49
N THR A 214 -4.33 -9.85 13.87
CA THR A 214 -5.23 -10.95 13.52
C THR A 214 -4.78 -11.58 12.20
N VAL A 215 -4.63 -12.90 12.17
CA VAL A 215 -4.21 -13.66 10.99
C VAL A 215 -5.33 -14.62 10.60
N TYR A 216 -5.66 -14.67 9.32
CA TYR A 216 -6.65 -15.59 8.76
C TYR A 216 -5.94 -16.75 8.08
N VAL A 217 -6.34 -17.97 8.43
CA VAL A 217 -5.77 -19.22 7.90
C VAL A 217 -6.89 -20.05 7.26
N PRO A 218 -6.74 -20.55 6.03
CA PRO A 218 -7.72 -21.42 5.42
C PRO A 218 -7.79 -22.75 6.21
N LYS A 219 -9.02 -23.22 6.41
CA LYS A 219 -9.28 -24.54 7.01
C LYS A 219 -9.21 -25.63 5.96
#